data_d5ffdb4308fbc1e4156863a6da0bd99b
#
_entry.id   d5ffdb4308fbc1e4156863a6da0bd99b
#
_cell.length_a   1.000
_cell.length_b   1.000
_cell.length_c   1.000
_cell.angle_alpha   90.00
_cell.angle_beta   90.00
_cell.angle_gamma   90.00
#
_symmetry.space_group_name_H-M   'P 1'
#
loop_
_entity.id
_entity.type
_entity.pdbx_description
1 polymer ?
#
loop_
_entity_poly.entity_id
_entity_poly.type
_entity_poly.pdbx_seq_one_letter_code
_entity_poly.pdbx_strand_id
1 'polypeptide(L)'
;MSMRRPDDAAGPRRFRPGLRWWIIGLVMLGAILNYLSRSTLGVAAPTLNTELGITTQQYSWITGAFQLGIMMQPVCGFVLDTLGLRTGFALFAAAWSLITIAHGLASSWPMLAGLRGLLGLAEGSANPAGMKAVSEWFPARERGLAGGVFNMGASVGSMLAPPLVAWAILSYNWQAAFVITGLLGLVWVVLWLAFYRAPERHPRLSDTERALIVEGREQHTLSDGRRPSILRILGQRNFWGIALPRFLADPTWGTLAFWVPLYLTTVRGFDLKQIALFAWLPFVAADLGCLFGPSLVLFLQKRGVRLIDARRWAFTAGAVLMIGVAFVGMVDSPYLAILLLCLGGFAHQTLSVTVITMSSDLFRRNEVATVTGMAGTMGNLGVLIFSLMIGGLVMTVGYTPFFVALAALDILGAVVLWTLVRDPGRTAEPGAGAGSSPALVDARP
;
A
#
# COMPACT_ATOMS: atom_id res chain seq x y z
N MET A 1 25.79 -10.48 -56.07
CA MET A 1 24.41 -10.37 -55.60
C MET A 1 24.45 -10.59 -54.09
N SER A 2 24.65 -9.49 -53.34
CA SER A 2 24.90 -9.51 -51.88
C SER A 2 23.54 -9.38 -51.16
N MET A 3 23.15 -10.43 -50.45
CA MET A 3 21.96 -10.40 -49.53
C MET A 3 22.26 -9.52 -48.34
N ARG A 4 21.65 -8.36 -48.27
CA ARG A 4 21.59 -7.53 -47.03
C ARG A 4 20.78 -8.26 -46.00
N ARG A 5 21.38 -8.50 -44.84
CA ARG A 5 20.68 -8.96 -43.59
C ARG A 5 19.80 -7.81 -43.09
N PRO A 6 18.53 -8.03 -42.74
CA PRO A 6 17.62 -7.00 -42.24
C PRO A 6 17.63 -6.88 -40.69
N ASP A 7 18.80 -6.71 -40.05
CA ASP A 7 18.85 -6.70 -38.59
C ASP A 7 19.80 -5.66 -37.97
N ASP A 8 20.03 -4.53 -38.64
CA ASP A 8 20.89 -3.48 -38.06
C ASP A 8 20.25 -2.08 -38.08
N ALA A 9 19.07 -1.89 -37.45
CA ALA A 9 18.56 -0.54 -37.18
C ALA A 9 17.54 -0.49 -36.02
N ALA A 10 17.84 -1.09 -34.89
CA ALA A 10 17.11 -0.81 -33.66
C ALA A 10 18.01 -0.01 -32.73
N GLY A 11 18.21 1.26 -33.03
CA GLY A 11 18.77 2.22 -32.07
C GLY A 11 17.93 2.26 -30.77
N PRO A 12 18.48 2.73 -29.65
CA PRO A 12 17.76 2.72 -28.37
C PRO A 12 16.42 3.43 -28.53
N ARG A 13 15.32 2.67 -28.44
CA ARG A 13 13.95 3.21 -28.53
C ARG A 13 13.80 4.25 -27.42
N ARG A 14 13.83 5.52 -27.78
CA ARG A 14 13.52 6.63 -26.87
C ARG A 14 12.17 6.33 -26.23
N PHE A 15 12.15 6.25 -24.91
CA PHE A 15 10.96 6.08 -24.10
C PHE A 15 10.04 7.28 -24.36
N ARG A 16 9.07 7.12 -25.28
CA ARG A 16 7.96 8.06 -25.39
C ARG A 16 6.86 7.54 -24.48
N PRO A 17 6.48 8.29 -23.44
CA PRO A 17 5.40 7.86 -22.58
C PRO A 17 4.12 7.75 -23.43
N GLY A 18 3.65 6.53 -23.69
CA GLY A 18 2.39 6.27 -24.34
C GLY A 18 1.22 6.69 -23.46
N LEU A 19 0.00 6.68 -24.03
CA LEU A 19 -1.22 7.07 -23.31
C LEU A 19 -1.41 6.31 -21.99
N ARG A 20 -0.97 5.04 -21.92
CA ARG A 20 -1.04 4.21 -20.71
C ARG A 20 -0.35 4.85 -19.51
N TRP A 21 0.76 5.57 -19.71
CA TRP A 21 1.49 6.26 -18.66
C TRP A 21 0.76 7.50 -18.13
N TRP A 22 0.02 8.17 -18.97
CA TRP A 22 -0.88 9.25 -18.56
C TRP A 22 -2.06 8.72 -17.74
N ILE A 23 -2.62 7.58 -18.15
CA ILE A 23 -3.70 6.94 -17.40
C ILE A 23 -3.22 6.50 -16.02
N ILE A 24 -2.03 5.87 -15.90
CA ILE A 24 -1.52 5.49 -14.58
C ILE A 24 -1.16 6.72 -13.73
N GLY A 25 -0.72 7.82 -14.35
CA GLY A 25 -0.55 9.11 -13.67
C GLY A 25 -1.86 9.64 -13.11
N LEU A 26 -2.98 9.50 -13.84
CA LEU A 26 -4.30 9.85 -13.36
C LEU A 26 -4.76 8.95 -12.21
N VAL A 27 -4.47 7.65 -12.26
CA VAL A 27 -4.73 6.69 -11.17
C VAL A 27 -3.88 7.01 -9.94
N MET A 28 -2.59 7.33 -10.11
CA MET A 28 -1.70 7.79 -9.05
C MET A 28 -2.23 9.08 -8.39
N LEU A 29 -2.72 10.04 -9.18
CA LEU A 29 -3.34 11.25 -8.62
C LEU A 29 -4.56 10.91 -7.75
N GLY A 30 -5.38 9.94 -8.15
CA GLY A 30 -6.46 9.42 -7.33
C GLY A 30 -5.97 8.81 -6.01
N ALA A 31 -4.86 8.05 -6.05
CA ALA A 31 -4.23 7.52 -4.84
C ALA A 31 -3.68 8.64 -3.94
N ILE A 32 -3.05 9.68 -4.50
CA ILE A 32 -2.58 10.85 -3.76
C ILE A 32 -3.74 11.48 -2.98
N LEU A 33 -4.86 11.75 -3.63
CA LEU A 33 -6.02 12.39 -3.01
C LEU A 33 -6.70 11.48 -1.98
N ASN A 34 -6.74 10.19 -2.23
CA ASN A 34 -7.24 9.20 -1.28
C ASN A 34 -6.42 9.20 0.03
N TYR A 35 -5.08 9.15 -0.08
CA TYR A 35 -4.21 9.17 1.10
C TYR A 35 -4.13 10.54 1.77
N LEU A 36 -4.27 11.62 1.01
CA LEU A 36 -4.44 12.97 1.54
C LEU A 36 -5.69 13.07 2.43
N SER A 37 -6.85 12.61 1.94
CA SER A 37 -8.12 12.54 2.68
C SER A 37 -7.98 11.69 3.95
N ARG A 38 -7.36 10.52 3.84
CA ARG A 38 -7.10 9.61 4.95
C ARG A 38 -6.29 10.26 6.06
N SER A 39 -5.21 10.94 5.70
CA SER A 39 -4.26 11.56 6.64
C SER A 39 -4.78 12.86 7.25
N THR A 40 -5.80 13.50 6.68
CA THR A 40 -6.38 14.76 7.16
C THR A 40 -6.79 14.68 8.62
N LEU A 41 -7.42 13.58 9.06
CA LEU A 41 -7.80 13.40 10.47
C LEU A 41 -6.58 13.40 11.39
N GLY A 42 -5.52 12.71 11.02
CA GLY A 42 -4.30 12.63 11.84
C GLY A 42 -3.69 13.99 12.11
N VAL A 43 -3.60 14.82 11.08
CA VAL A 43 -3.07 16.19 11.20
C VAL A 43 -4.03 17.11 11.96
N ALA A 44 -5.35 16.96 11.77
CA ALA A 44 -6.37 17.74 12.48
C ALA A 44 -6.61 17.25 13.92
N ALA A 45 -6.13 16.07 14.31
CA ALA A 45 -6.41 15.45 15.60
C ALA A 45 -6.14 16.35 16.81
N PRO A 46 -5.01 17.08 16.91
CA PRO A 46 -4.78 17.98 18.05
C PRO A 46 -5.86 19.06 18.17
N THR A 47 -6.26 19.65 17.05
CA THR A 47 -7.31 20.69 17.02
C THR A 47 -8.69 20.11 17.35
N LEU A 48 -9.01 18.94 16.80
CA LEU A 48 -10.27 18.24 17.11
C LEU A 48 -10.39 17.84 18.60
N ASN A 49 -9.29 17.41 19.20
CA ASN A 49 -9.25 17.08 20.63
C ASN A 49 -9.56 18.29 21.50
N THR A 50 -9.06 19.47 21.13
CA THR A 50 -9.30 20.71 21.90
C THR A 50 -10.67 21.31 21.62
N GLU A 51 -11.11 21.40 20.37
CA GLU A 51 -12.36 22.07 20.00
C GLU A 51 -13.63 21.23 20.25
N LEU A 52 -13.55 19.91 20.03
CA LEU A 52 -14.68 19.00 20.23
C LEU A 52 -14.59 18.21 21.54
N GLY A 53 -13.56 18.44 22.36
CA GLY A 53 -13.37 17.74 23.63
C GLY A 53 -13.16 16.22 23.44
N ILE A 54 -12.56 15.78 22.33
CA ILE A 54 -12.39 14.37 22.00
C ILE A 54 -11.26 13.80 22.86
N THR A 55 -11.55 12.76 23.64
CA THR A 55 -10.52 12.04 24.38
C THR A 55 -9.68 11.16 23.47
N THR A 56 -8.47 10.82 23.89
CA THR A 56 -7.58 9.91 23.16
C THR A 56 -8.23 8.54 22.89
N GLN A 57 -9.04 8.06 23.83
CA GLN A 57 -9.83 6.84 23.67
C GLN A 57 -10.87 6.98 22.55
N GLN A 58 -11.62 8.08 22.53
CA GLN A 58 -12.62 8.36 21.49
C GLN A 58 -11.94 8.53 20.11
N TYR A 59 -10.76 9.16 20.06
CA TYR A 59 -9.97 9.25 18.85
C TYR A 59 -9.58 7.86 18.31
N SER A 60 -9.22 6.92 19.19
CA SER A 60 -8.93 5.54 18.76
C SER A 60 -10.15 4.82 18.18
N TRP A 61 -11.36 5.11 18.71
CA TRP A 61 -12.60 4.57 18.12
C TRP A 61 -12.91 5.16 16.74
N ILE A 62 -12.63 6.46 16.55
CA ILE A 62 -12.78 7.14 15.27
C ILE A 62 -11.82 6.52 14.22
N THR A 63 -10.55 6.34 14.56
CA THR A 63 -9.57 5.69 13.68
C THR A 63 -9.88 4.21 13.47
N GLY A 64 -10.36 3.52 14.51
CA GLY A 64 -10.79 2.13 14.46
C GLY A 64 -11.97 1.90 13.52
N ALA A 65 -12.97 2.80 13.54
CA ALA A 65 -14.11 2.75 12.63
C ALA A 65 -13.68 2.82 11.16
N PHE A 66 -12.68 3.67 10.85
CA PHE A 66 -12.08 3.71 9.51
C PHE A 66 -11.43 2.37 9.12
N GLN A 67 -10.67 1.76 10.04
CA GLN A 67 -10.02 0.48 9.76
C GLN A 67 -11.02 -0.65 9.54
N LEU A 68 -12.14 -0.66 10.26
CA LEU A 68 -13.23 -1.61 10.01
C LEU A 68 -13.85 -1.41 8.62
N GLY A 69 -14.08 -0.15 8.22
CA GLY A 69 -14.60 0.17 6.90
C GLY A 69 -13.67 -0.30 5.77
N ILE A 70 -12.37 0.01 5.88
CA ILE A 70 -11.40 -0.32 4.82
C ILE A 70 -11.17 -1.84 4.68
N MET A 71 -11.43 -2.64 5.71
CA MET A 71 -11.36 -4.10 5.63
C MET A 71 -12.38 -4.70 4.66
N MET A 72 -13.39 -3.92 4.21
CA MET A 72 -14.36 -4.32 3.19
C MET A 72 -13.81 -4.25 1.76
N GLN A 73 -12.51 -4.11 1.54
CA GLN A 73 -11.86 -4.10 0.22
C GLN A 73 -12.30 -5.23 -0.72
N PRO A 74 -12.52 -6.50 -0.26
CA PRO A 74 -13.01 -7.55 -1.15
C PRO A 74 -14.39 -7.25 -1.75
N VAL A 75 -15.28 -6.62 -0.97
CA VAL A 75 -16.61 -6.18 -1.45
C VAL A 75 -16.47 -5.07 -2.49
N CYS A 76 -15.59 -4.09 -2.22
CA CYS A 76 -15.30 -3.02 -3.19
C CYS A 76 -14.77 -3.58 -4.52
N GLY A 77 -13.88 -4.56 -4.46
CA GLY A 77 -13.35 -5.25 -5.64
C GLY A 77 -14.45 -5.91 -6.48
N PHE A 78 -15.38 -6.62 -5.81
CA PHE A 78 -16.54 -7.23 -6.49
C PHE A 78 -17.41 -6.18 -7.19
N VAL A 79 -17.69 -5.06 -6.53
CA VAL A 79 -18.46 -3.95 -7.13
C VAL A 79 -17.74 -3.36 -8.34
N LEU A 80 -16.42 -3.17 -8.26
CA LEU A 80 -15.60 -2.70 -9.39
C LEU A 80 -15.61 -3.68 -10.57
N ASP A 81 -15.66 -4.97 -10.30
CA ASP A 81 -15.71 -6.00 -11.34
C ASP A 81 -17.07 -6.05 -12.03
N THR A 82 -18.16 -5.80 -11.31
CA THR A 82 -19.52 -5.83 -11.85
C THR A 82 -19.91 -4.56 -12.60
N LEU A 83 -19.58 -3.38 -12.04
CA LEU A 83 -19.92 -2.07 -12.64
C LEU A 83 -18.90 -1.61 -13.69
N GLY A 84 -17.73 -2.27 -13.74
CA GLY A 84 -16.58 -1.82 -14.53
C GLY A 84 -15.81 -0.69 -13.86
N LEU A 85 -14.52 -0.62 -14.16
CA LEU A 85 -13.58 0.27 -13.47
C LEU A 85 -13.94 1.75 -13.59
N ARG A 86 -14.36 2.21 -14.80
CA ARG A 86 -14.67 3.62 -15.01
C ARG A 86 -15.78 4.14 -14.10
N THR A 87 -16.89 3.43 -14.05
CA THR A 87 -18.08 3.84 -13.27
C THR A 87 -17.90 3.50 -11.81
N GLY A 88 -17.45 2.27 -11.49
CA GLY A 88 -17.28 1.81 -10.11
C GLY A 88 -16.29 2.68 -9.33
N PHE A 89 -15.13 3.00 -9.92
CA PHE A 89 -14.15 3.83 -9.24
C PHE A 89 -14.62 5.29 -9.10
N ALA A 90 -15.31 5.84 -10.11
CA ALA A 90 -15.92 7.18 -9.99
C ALA A 90 -16.95 7.26 -8.86
N LEU A 91 -17.82 6.25 -8.71
CA LEU A 91 -18.81 6.20 -7.64
C LEU A 91 -18.17 6.15 -6.26
N PHE A 92 -17.19 5.27 -6.06
CA PHE A 92 -16.46 5.20 -4.81
C PHE A 92 -15.69 6.50 -4.52
N ALA A 93 -15.06 7.09 -5.55
CA ALA A 93 -14.32 8.35 -5.41
C ALA A 93 -15.25 9.52 -5.07
N ALA A 94 -16.40 9.62 -5.70
CA ALA A 94 -17.42 10.61 -5.33
C ALA A 94 -17.91 10.38 -3.89
N ALA A 95 -18.17 9.13 -3.51
CA ALA A 95 -18.61 8.78 -2.16
C ALA A 95 -17.57 9.20 -1.11
N TRP A 96 -16.28 8.79 -1.25
CA TRP A 96 -15.27 9.18 -0.26
C TRP A 96 -15.06 10.69 -0.21
N SER A 97 -15.15 11.38 -1.36
CA SER A 97 -14.99 12.83 -1.42
C SER A 97 -16.13 13.57 -0.69
N LEU A 98 -17.37 13.15 -0.92
CA LEU A 98 -18.56 13.71 -0.24
C LEU A 98 -18.53 13.40 1.27
N ILE A 99 -18.13 12.17 1.65
CA ILE A 99 -17.97 11.80 3.06
C ILE A 99 -16.87 12.64 3.71
N THR A 100 -15.76 12.89 2.99
CA THR A 100 -14.69 13.77 3.48
C THR A 100 -15.21 15.20 3.74
N ILE A 101 -15.98 15.77 2.82
CA ILE A 101 -16.64 17.07 3.02
C ILE A 101 -17.57 17.02 4.23
N ALA A 102 -18.35 15.96 4.38
CA ALA A 102 -19.29 15.80 5.50
C ALA A 102 -18.59 15.78 6.88
N HIS A 103 -17.29 15.41 6.96
CA HIS A 103 -16.54 15.56 8.21
C HIS A 103 -16.49 17.00 8.71
N GLY A 104 -16.53 18.00 7.81
CA GLY A 104 -16.60 19.40 8.18
C GLY A 104 -17.90 19.81 8.89
N LEU A 105 -18.94 18.97 8.85
CA LEU A 105 -20.21 19.18 9.55
C LEU A 105 -20.26 18.43 10.89
N ALA A 106 -19.23 17.70 11.24
CA ALA A 106 -19.24 16.88 12.45
C ALA A 106 -19.17 17.76 13.71
N SER A 107 -20.09 17.52 14.62
CA SER A 107 -20.20 18.21 15.91
C SER A 107 -19.92 17.33 17.13
N SER A 108 -19.61 16.03 16.87
CA SER A 108 -19.39 15.06 17.95
C SER A 108 -18.51 13.91 17.49
N TRP A 109 -17.84 13.26 18.43
CA TRP A 109 -16.99 12.09 18.14
C TRP A 109 -17.75 10.89 17.54
N PRO A 110 -19.02 10.57 17.91
CA PRO A 110 -19.73 9.47 17.27
C PRO A 110 -20.05 9.75 15.79
N MET A 111 -20.35 11.01 15.46
CA MET A 111 -20.57 11.44 14.07
C MET A 111 -19.27 11.28 13.27
N LEU A 112 -18.12 11.73 13.83
CA LEU A 112 -16.80 11.50 13.20
C LEU A 112 -16.49 10.02 13.01
N ALA A 113 -16.78 9.17 14.01
CA ALA A 113 -16.58 7.73 13.91
C ALA A 113 -17.43 7.09 12.81
N GLY A 114 -18.72 7.47 12.72
CA GLY A 114 -19.62 7.00 11.67
C GLY A 114 -19.15 7.42 10.27
N LEU A 115 -18.79 8.70 10.10
CA LEU A 115 -18.23 9.21 8.84
C LEU A 115 -16.91 8.54 8.48
N ARG A 116 -16.04 8.25 9.45
CA ARG A 116 -14.79 7.51 9.22
C ARG A 116 -15.02 6.06 8.80
N GLY A 117 -15.99 5.38 9.38
CA GLY A 117 -16.37 4.03 8.93
C GLY A 117 -16.84 4.01 7.48
N LEU A 118 -17.74 4.95 7.12
CA LEU A 118 -18.20 5.11 5.74
C LEU A 118 -17.04 5.50 4.79
N LEU A 119 -16.16 6.39 5.23
CA LEU A 119 -14.98 6.79 4.47
C LEU A 119 -14.07 5.58 4.19
N GLY A 120 -13.77 4.78 5.23
CA GLY A 120 -12.96 3.57 5.09
C GLY A 120 -13.56 2.59 4.08
N LEU A 121 -14.88 2.38 4.12
CA LEU A 121 -15.58 1.54 3.13
C LEU A 121 -15.40 2.08 1.71
N ALA A 122 -15.60 3.37 1.47
CA ALA A 122 -15.45 3.96 0.14
C ALA A 122 -13.98 3.95 -0.34
N GLU A 123 -13.03 4.31 0.54
CA GLU A 123 -11.60 4.32 0.25
C GLU A 123 -11.00 2.92 0.06
N GLY A 124 -11.63 1.87 0.61
CA GLY A 124 -11.25 0.49 0.39
C GLY A 124 -11.22 0.06 -1.07
N SER A 125 -11.91 0.81 -1.95
CA SER A 125 -11.89 0.58 -3.39
C SER A 125 -10.59 0.99 -4.09
N ALA A 126 -9.79 1.88 -3.51
CA ALA A 126 -8.66 2.53 -4.20
C ALA A 126 -7.58 1.53 -4.65
N ASN A 127 -7.15 0.62 -3.79
CA ASN A 127 -6.17 -0.40 -4.13
C ASN A 127 -6.67 -1.40 -5.19
N PRO A 128 -7.87 -2.02 -5.05
CA PRO A 128 -8.45 -2.85 -6.10
C PRO A 128 -8.59 -2.12 -7.44
N ALA A 129 -9.05 -0.86 -7.43
CA ALA A 129 -9.21 -0.06 -8.64
C ALA A 129 -7.86 0.26 -9.30
N GLY A 130 -6.85 0.64 -8.53
CA GLY A 130 -5.51 0.90 -9.03
C GLY A 130 -4.89 -0.32 -9.69
N MET A 131 -4.93 -1.48 -9.04
CA MET A 131 -4.41 -2.73 -9.59
C MET A 131 -5.19 -3.20 -10.80
N LYS A 132 -6.52 -2.99 -10.84
CA LYS A 132 -7.35 -3.26 -12.01
C LYS A 132 -6.96 -2.35 -13.19
N ALA A 133 -6.75 -1.05 -12.95
CA ALA A 133 -6.26 -0.13 -13.99
C ALA A 133 -4.91 -0.57 -14.57
N VAL A 134 -3.97 -0.97 -13.69
CA VAL A 134 -2.67 -1.51 -14.09
C VAL A 134 -2.84 -2.77 -14.96
N SER A 135 -3.73 -3.69 -14.56
CA SER A 135 -3.97 -4.93 -15.30
C SER A 135 -4.65 -4.69 -16.66
N GLU A 136 -5.51 -3.67 -16.76
CA GLU A 136 -6.22 -3.32 -18.00
C GLU A 136 -5.32 -2.58 -19.01
N TRP A 137 -4.43 -1.70 -18.55
CA TRP A 137 -3.67 -0.78 -19.39
C TRP A 137 -2.23 -1.20 -19.65
N PHE A 138 -1.68 -2.18 -18.94
CA PHE A 138 -0.27 -2.54 -19.04
C PHE A 138 -0.05 -4.00 -19.43
N PRO A 139 0.88 -4.26 -20.38
CA PRO A 139 1.35 -5.61 -20.62
C PRO A 139 2.06 -6.14 -19.37
N ALA A 140 2.09 -7.45 -19.21
CA ALA A 140 2.61 -8.11 -18.02
C ALA A 140 3.98 -7.63 -17.55
N ARG A 141 4.91 -7.46 -18.50
CA ARG A 141 6.29 -7.03 -18.25
C ARG A 141 6.40 -5.63 -17.64
N GLU A 142 5.41 -4.76 -17.87
CA GLU A 142 5.40 -3.37 -17.40
C GLU A 142 4.53 -3.15 -16.16
N ARG A 143 3.69 -4.14 -15.77
CA ARG A 143 2.76 -4.04 -14.64
C ARG A 143 3.45 -3.77 -13.30
N GLY A 144 4.64 -4.34 -13.09
CA GLY A 144 5.42 -4.08 -11.88
C GLY A 144 5.79 -2.61 -11.71
N LEU A 145 6.27 -1.98 -12.81
CA LEU A 145 6.62 -0.56 -12.81
C LEU A 145 5.37 0.32 -12.67
N ALA A 146 4.30 0.00 -13.41
CA ALA A 146 3.03 0.73 -13.33
C ALA A 146 2.40 0.64 -11.93
N GLY A 147 2.44 -0.54 -11.30
CA GLY A 147 2.02 -0.73 -9.91
C GLY A 147 2.87 0.07 -8.93
N GLY A 148 4.19 0.16 -9.16
CA GLY A 148 5.10 1.00 -8.38
C GLY A 148 4.72 2.48 -8.48
N VAL A 149 4.48 3.00 -9.69
CA VAL A 149 4.02 4.39 -9.90
C VAL A 149 2.69 4.66 -9.17
N PHE A 150 1.74 3.73 -9.27
CA PHE A 150 0.49 3.85 -8.52
C PHE A 150 0.72 3.91 -7.00
N ASN A 151 1.54 3.02 -6.45
CA ASN A 151 1.80 2.94 -5.00
C ASN A 151 2.54 4.17 -4.45
N MET A 152 3.39 4.84 -5.24
CA MET A 152 4.00 6.13 -4.83
C MET A 152 2.95 7.19 -4.49
N GLY A 153 1.73 7.10 -5.05
CA GLY A 153 0.63 8.00 -4.70
C GLY A 153 0.28 7.98 -3.21
N ALA A 154 0.45 6.84 -2.53
CA ALA A 154 0.16 6.71 -1.10
C ALA A 154 1.10 7.58 -0.25
N SER A 155 2.41 7.49 -0.50
CA SER A 155 3.41 8.27 0.22
C SER A 155 3.30 9.76 -0.12
N VAL A 156 3.16 10.09 -1.40
CA VAL A 156 3.00 11.50 -1.84
C VAL A 156 1.75 12.12 -1.21
N GLY A 157 0.61 11.41 -1.16
CA GLY A 157 -0.60 11.88 -0.52
C GLY A 157 -0.41 12.12 0.98
N SER A 158 0.21 11.18 1.68
CA SER A 158 0.53 11.31 3.11
C SER A 158 1.53 12.44 3.40
N MET A 159 2.47 12.68 2.48
CA MET A 159 3.46 13.75 2.56
C MET A 159 2.84 15.13 2.37
N LEU A 160 1.87 15.25 1.46
CA LEU A 160 1.17 16.51 1.20
C LEU A 160 0.15 16.88 2.29
N ALA A 161 -0.33 15.90 3.07
CA ALA A 161 -1.36 16.13 4.06
C ALA A 161 -0.94 17.12 5.17
N PRO A 162 0.21 16.97 5.88
CA PRO A 162 0.57 17.89 6.95
C PRO A 162 0.65 19.35 6.52
N PRO A 163 1.36 19.74 5.45
CA PRO A 163 1.43 21.14 5.05
C PRO A 163 0.10 21.71 4.56
N LEU A 164 -0.68 20.94 3.76
CA LEU A 164 -1.94 21.39 3.23
C LEU A 164 -3.01 21.54 4.33
N VAL A 165 -3.13 20.53 5.18
CA VAL A 165 -4.13 20.51 6.25
C VAL A 165 -3.83 21.58 7.31
N ALA A 166 -2.55 21.70 7.72
CA ALA A 166 -2.14 22.74 8.66
C ALA A 166 -2.37 24.15 8.09
N TRP A 167 -2.06 24.38 6.79
CA TRP A 167 -2.38 25.64 6.13
C TRP A 167 -3.89 25.93 6.18
N ALA A 168 -4.72 24.95 5.86
CA ALA A 168 -6.17 25.13 5.86
C ALA A 168 -6.71 25.44 7.28
N ILE A 169 -6.19 24.76 8.32
CA ILE A 169 -6.58 25.01 9.71
C ILE A 169 -6.15 26.39 10.18
N LEU A 170 -4.90 26.79 9.89
CA LEU A 170 -4.34 28.08 10.31
C LEU A 170 -4.95 29.28 9.57
N SER A 171 -5.36 29.10 8.30
CA SER A 171 -5.95 30.17 7.47
C SER A 171 -7.46 30.29 7.67
N TYR A 172 -8.14 29.20 8.04
CA TYR A 172 -9.59 29.14 8.17
C TYR A 172 -9.98 28.42 9.46
N ASN A 173 -10.15 27.09 9.41
CA ASN A 173 -10.52 26.22 10.53
C ASN A 173 -10.31 24.74 10.12
N TRP A 174 -10.49 23.79 11.07
CA TRP A 174 -10.35 22.38 10.78
C TRP A 174 -11.41 21.83 9.82
N GLN A 175 -12.64 22.41 9.82
CA GLN A 175 -13.71 22.05 8.89
C GLN A 175 -13.29 22.31 7.44
N ALA A 176 -12.65 23.46 7.19
CA ALA A 176 -12.15 23.82 5.87
C ALA A 176 -11.13 22.83 5.34
N ALA A 177 -10.29 22.23 6.20
CA ALA A 177 -9.33 21.22 5.79
C ALA A 177 -10.02 19.99 5.17
N PHE A 178 -11.11 19.51 5.77
CA PHE A 178 -11.89 18.40 5.22
C PHE A 178 -12.65 18.80 3.95
N VAL A 179 -13.22 20.01 3.90
CA VAL A 179 -13.93 20.50 2.72
C VAL A 179 -12.97 20.63 1.54
N ILE A 180 -11.80 21.26 1.72
CA ILE A 180 -10.80 21.44 0.66
C ILE A 180 -10.33 20.08 0.13
N THR A 181 -9.97 19.15 1.00
CA THR A 181 -9.49 17.83 0.58
C THR A 181 -10.58 17.03 -0.14
N GLY A 182 -11.84 17.11 0.30
CA GLY A 182 -12.95 16.45 -0.37
C GLY A 182 -13.29 17.09 -1.73
N LEU A 183 -13.22 18.42 -1.86
CA LEU A 183 -13.42 19.11 -3.14
C LEU A 183 -12.35 18.74 -4.17
N LEU A 184 -11.09 18.61 -3.76
CA LEU A 184 -10.02 18.11 -4.63
C LEU A 184 -10.35 16.71 -5.16
N GLY A 185 -10.93 15.84 -4.31
CA GLY A 185 -11.40 14.52 -4.72
C GLY A 185 -12.52 14.59 -5.76
N LEU A 186 -13.51 15.49 -5.61
CA LEU A 186 -14.57 15.68 -6.60
C LEU A 186 -14.03 16.20 -7.94
N VAL A 187 -13.07 17.12 -7.92
CA VAL A 187 -12.38 17.58 -9.15
C VAL A 187 -11.73 16.40 -9.85
N TRP A 188 -11.05 15.52 -9.10
CA TRP A 188 -10.47 14.32 -9.67
C TRP A 188 -11.52 13.37 -10.29
N VAL A 189 -12.69 13.21 -9.68
CA VAL A 189 -13.80 12.42 -10.26
C VAL A 189 -14.18 12.93 -11.64
N VAL A 190 -14.27 14.25 -11.80
CA VAL A 190 -14.55 14.87 -13.12
C VAL A 190 -13.43 14.54 -14.12
N LEU A 191 -12.16 14.69 -13.72
CA LEU A 191 -11.01 14.34 -14.56
C LEU A 191 -11.03 12.85 -14.91
N TRP A 192 -11.32 11.96 -13.94
CA TRP A 192 -11.43 10.53 -14.16
C TRP A 192 -12.48 10.18 -15.22
N LEU A 193 -13.70 10.70 -15.08
CA LEU A 193 -14.78 10.45 -16.03
C LEU A 193 -14.52 11.06 -17.41
N ALA A 194 -13.79 12.16 -17.47
CA ALA A 194 -13.42 12.80 -18.74
C ALA A 194 -12.36 12.00 -19.51
N PHE A 195 -11.32 11.55 -18.81
CA PHE A 195 -10.11 11.01 -19.44
C PHE A 195 -10.02 9.48 -19.41
N TYR A 196 -10.53 8.81 -18.37
CA TYR A 196 -10.43 7.35 -18.30
C TYR A 196 -11.47 6.66 -19.16
N ARG A 197 -11.01 5.73 -19.99
CA ARG A 197 -11.83 4.74 -20.71
C ARG A 197 -11.04 3.44 -20.78
N ALA A 198 -11.74 2.32 -20.95
CA ALA A 198 -11.05 1.05 -21.18
C ALA A 198 -10.24 1.10 -22.50
N PRO A 199 -9.08 0.43 -22.58
CA PRO A 199 -8.21 0.48 -23.77
C PRO A 199 -8.93 0.14 -25.07
N GLU A 200 -9.87 -0.80 -25.03
CA GLU A 200 -10.67 -1.23 -26.19
C GLU A 200 -11.53 -0.11 -26.77
N ARG A 201 -11.95 0.83 -25.94
CA ARG A 201 -12.89 1.92 -26.30
C ARG A 201 -12.25 3.31 -26.25
N HIS A 202 -10.91 3.39 -26.03
CA HIS A 202 -10.26 4.69 -25.87
C HIS A 202 -9.96 5.33 -27.23
N PRO A 203 -10.54 6.50 -27.57
CA PRO A 203 -10.45 7.06 -28.94
C PRO A 203 -9.06 7.60 -29.30
N ARG A 204 -8.21 7.91 -28.30
CA ARG A 204 -6.87 8.47 -28.49
C ARG A 204 -5.77 7.41 -28.40
N LEU A 205 -6.12 6.13 -28.22
CA LEU A 205 -5.14 5.07 -28.13
C LEU A 205 -4.72 4.64 -29.54
N SER A 206 -3.41 4.70 -29.82
CA SER A 206 -2.88 4.25 -31.12
C SER A 206 -3.03 2.74 -31.26
N ASP A 207 -3.21 2.28 -32.52
CA ASP A 207 -3.39 0.85 -32.78
C ASP A 207 -2.17 0.02 -32.37
N THR A 208 -0.97 0.56 -32.51
CA THR A 208 0.28 -0.06 -32.03
C THR A 208 0.31 -0.23 -30.50
N GLU A 209 -0.13 0.76 -29.75
CA GLU A 209 -0.18 0.67 -28.29
C GLU A 209 -1.33 -0.24 -27.83
N ARG A 210 -2.46 -0.22 -28.57
CA ARG A 210 -3.58 -1.13 -28.31
C ARG A 210 -3.18 -2.59 -28.53
N ALA A 211 -2.50 -2.90 -29.64
CA ALA A 211 -1.98 -4.24 -29.91
C ALA A 211 -1.00 -4.68 -28.80
N LEU A 212 -0.08 -3.83 -28.40
CA LEU A 212 0.86 -4.10 -27.30
C LEU A 212 0.15 -4.47 -26.00
N ILE A 213 -0.93 -3.75 -25.66
CA ILE A 213 -1.70 -3.99 -24.45
C ILE A 213 -2.48 -5.32 -24.56
N VAL A 214 -3.17 -5.55 -25.68
CA VAL A 214 -4.00 -6.75 -25.90
C VAL A 214 -3.15 -8.01 -25.98
N GLU A 215 -2.10 -8.01 -26.80
CA GLU A 215 -1.18 -9.14 -26.93
C GLU A 215 -0.45 -9.45 -25.60
N GLY A 216 -0.07 -8.41 -24.87
CA GLY A 216 0.52 -8.58 -23.54
C GLY A 216 -0.44 -9.15 -22.49
N ARG A 217 -1.77 -9.10 -22.72
CA ARG A 217 -2.78 -9.75 -21.86
C ARG A 217 -2.90 -11.24 -22.16
N GLU A 218 -2.93 -11.62 -23.43
CA GLU A 218 -3.16 -13.02 -23.85
C GLU A 218 -2.05 -13.98 -23.39
N GLN A 219 -0.80 -13.53 -23.35
CA GLN A 219 0.31 -14.33 -22.84
C GLN A 219 0.20 -14.66 -21.35
N HIS A 220 -0.75 -14.07 -20.63
CA HIS A 220 -0.93 -14.23 -19.20
C HIS A 220 -2.07 -15.14 -18.77
N THR A 221 -2.86 -15.66 -19.71
CA THR A 221 -3.98 -16.58 -19.44
C THR A 221 -3.60 -18.04 -19.20
N LEU A 222 -2.34 -18.35 -19.01
CA LEU A 222 -1.92 -19.65 -18.47
C LEU A 222 -2.17 -19.73 -16.94
N SER A 223 -3.32 -19.25 -16.49
CA SER A 223 -3.94 -19.72 -15.26
C SER A 223 -4.64 -21.05 -15.58
N ASP A 224 -4.70 -21.96 -14.62
CA ASP A 224 -5.45 -23.23 -14.77
C ASP A 224 -6.97 -23.02 -14.94
N GLY A 225 -7.42 -21.81 -15.26
CA GLY A 225 -8.81 -21.42 -15.49
C GLY A 225 -9.71 -21.52 -14.25
N ARG A 226 -9.20 -21.97 -13.11
CA ARG A 226 -9.98 -22.13 -11.88
C ARG A 226 -10.03 -20.82 -11.09
N ARG A 227 -11.19 -20.50 -10.55
CA ARG A 227 -11.35 -19.38 -9.62
C ARG A 227 -10.56 -19.66 -8.33
N PRO A 228 -9.87 -18.66 -7.75
CA PRO A 228 -9.16 -18.83 -6.50
C PRO A 228 -10.15 -19.23 -5.39
N SER A 229 -9.80 -20.24 -4.61
CA SER A 229 -10.61 -20.67 -3.47
C SER A 229 -10.05 -20.06 -2.19
N ILE A 230 -10.83 -19.22 -1.51
CA ILE A 230 -10.45 -18.58 -0.25
C ILE A 230 -10.06 -19.63 0.79
N LEU A 231 -10.86 -20.71 0.93
CA LEU A 231 -10.59 -21.79 1.90
C LEU A 231 -9.27 -22.50 1.60
N ARG A 232 -8.96 -22.74 0.32
CA ARG A 232 -7.69 -23.32 -0.08
C ARG A 232 -6.51 -22.42 0.25
N ILE A 233 -6.64 -21.10 0.04
CA ILE A 233 -5.60 -20.13 0.36
C ILE A 233 -5.37 -20.09 1.87
N LEU A 234 -6.42 -20.06 2.68
CA LEU A 234 -6.34 -20.10 4.15
C LEU A 234 -5.65 -21.36 4.68
N GLY A 235 -5.77 -22.49 3.98
CA GLY A 235 -5.06 -23.74 4.29
C GLY A 235 -3.57 -23.71 3.92
N GLN A 236 -3.08 -22.72 3.17
CA GLN A 236 -1.69 -22.68 2.72
C GLN A 236 -0.79 -22.01 3.76
N ARG A 237 0.28 -22.69 4.16
CA ARG A 237 1.27 -22.18 5.11
C ARG A 237 1.93 -20.87 4.64
N ASN A 238 2.23 -20.75 3.34
CA ASN A 238 2.82 -19.56 2.75
C ASN A 238 1.91 -18.34 2.84
N PHE A 239 0.56 -18.52 2.84
CA PHE A 239 -0.39 -17.43 3.07
C PHE A 239 -0.18 -16.81 4.46
N TRP A 240 -0.13 -17.63 5.51
CA TRP A 240 0.11 -17.14 6.87
C TRP A 240 1.51 -16.56 7.03
N GLY A 241 2.49 -17.08 6.28
CA GLY A 241 3.84 -16.51 6.20
C GLY A 241 3.90 -15.09 5.59
N ILE A 242 2.86 -14.66 4.87
CA ILE A 242 2.69 -13.28 4.36
C ILE A 242 1.72 -12.48 5.23
N ALA A 243 0.59 -13.06 5.60
CA ALA A 243 -0.50 -12.37 6.27
C ALA A 243 -0.15 -11.96 7.72
N LEU A 244 0.51 -12.84 8.47
CA LEU A 244 0.94 -12.54 9.85
C LEU A 244 2.03 -11.47 9.92
N PRO A 245 3.11 -11.49 9.12
CA PRO A 245 4.06 -10.38 9.08
C PRO A 245 3.40 -9.05 8.73
N ARG A 246 2.39 -9.02 7.85
CA ARG A 246 1.62 -7.79 7.58
C ARG A 246 0.79 -7.34 8.78
N PHE A 247 0.10 -8.28 9.44
CA PHE A 247 -0.63 -7.98 10.68
C PHE A 247 0.27 -7.36 11.75
N LEU A 248 1.53 -7.83 11.84
CA LEU A 248 2.50 -7.36 12.82
C LEU A 248 3.17 -6.04 12.42
N ALA A 249 3.46 -5.82 11.14
CA ALA A 249 4.22 -4.67 10.66
C ALA A 249 3.35 -3.45 10.30
N ASP A 250 2.15 -3.65 9.72
CA ASP A 250 1.30 -2.54 9.26
C ASP A 250 0.84 -1.57 10.37
N PRO A 251 0.78 -1.93 11.69
CA PRO A 251 0.58 -0.98 12.79
C PRO A 251 1.54 0.22 12.78
N THR A 252 2.77 0.05 12.32
CA THR A 252 3.74 1.15 12.16
C THR A 252 3.20 2.23 11.21
N TRP A 253 2.67 1.83 10.05
CA TRP A 253 2.07 2.79 9.11
C TRP A 253 0.88 3.53 9.70
N GLY A 254 -0.01 2.80 10.36
CA GLY A 254 -1.16 3.39 11.07
C GLY A 254 -0.73 4.38 12.16
N THR A 255 0.33 4.06 12.89
CA THR A 255 0.88 4.95 13.93
C THR A 255 1.45 6.22 13.30
N LEU A 256 2.24 6.12 12.23
CA LEU A 256 2.78 7.28 11.52
C LEU A 256 1.67 8.20 10.98
N ALA A 257 0.62 7.61 10.40
CA ALA A 257 -0.45 8.38 9.76
C ALA A 257 -1.44 9.02 10.76
N PHE A 258 -1.77 8.33 11.87
CA PHE A 258 -2.85 8.74 12.76
C PHE A 258 -2.38 9.25 14.12
N TRP A 259 -1.27 8.72 14.65
CA TRP A 259 -0.86 8.98 16.02
C TRP A 259 0.37 9.90 16.17
N VAL A 260 1.27 9.93 15.17
CA VAL A 260 2.47 10.77 15.25
C VAL A 260 2.15 12.27 15.36
N PRO A 261 1.20 12.86 14.62
CA PRO A 261 0.87 14.28 14.80
C PRO A 261 0.38 14.58 16.23
N LEU A 262 -0.45 13.70 16.81
CA LEU A 262 -0.92 13.84 18.18
C LEU A 262 0.21 13.68 19.20
N TYR A 263 1.09 12.70 19.02
CA TYR A 263 2.29 12.51 19.84
C TYR A 263 3.21 13.74 19.81
N LEU A 264 3.48 14.29 18.63
CA LEU A 264 4.33 15.47 18.49
C LEU A 264 3.74 16.69 19.22
N THR A 265 2.43 16.86 19.18
CA THR A 265 1.75 17.95 19.90
C THR A 265 1.72 17.70 21.40
N THR A 266 1.24 16.53 21.85
CA THR A 266 0.96 16.30 23.27
C THR A 266 2.21 16.00 24.10
N VAL A 267 3.22 15.35 23.50
CA VAL A 267 4.43 14.90 24.23
C VAL A 267 5.63 15.79 23.90
N ARG A 268 5.74 16.26 22.64
CA ARG A 268 6.90 17.04 22.17
C ARG A 268 6.64 18.55 22.12
N GLY A 269 5.40 18.98 22.39
CA GLY A 269 5.03 20.40 22.44
C GLY A 269 5.05 21.10 21.09
N PHE A 270 4.95 20.35 19.97
CA PHE A 270 4.93 20.93 18.62
C PHE A 270 3.64 21.70 18.41
N ASP A 271 3.77 22.89 17.85
CA ASP A 271 2.63 23.62 17.31
C ASP A 271 2.24 23.12 15.90
N LEU A 272 1.11 23.60 15.38
CA LEU A 272 0.61 23.18 14.08
C LEU A 272 1.56 23.55 12.93
N LYS A 273 2.34 24.66 13.06
CA LYS A 273 3.34 25.05 12.07
C LYS A 273 4.51 24.07 12.03
N GLN A 274 4.97 23.64 13.20
CA GLN A 274 6.02 22.64 13.33
C GLN A 274 5.56 21.26 12.80
N ILE A 275 4.30 20.89 13.04
CA ILE A 275 3.72 19.67 12.43
C ILE A 275 3.74 19.79 10.90
N ALA A 276 3.30 20.91 10.34
CA ALA A 276 3.35 21.14 8.90
C ALA A 276 4.77 21.03 8.31
N LEU A 277 5.78 21.43 9.09
CA LEU A 277 7.18 21.44 8.65
C LEU A 277 7.85 20.07 8.76
N PHE A 278 7.46 19.23 9.72
CA PHE A 278 8.23 18.03 10.06
C PHE A 278 7.47 16.72 9.91
N ALA A 279 6.12 16.68 10.05
CA ALA A 279 5.37 15.44 10.10
C ALA A 279 5.31 14.67 8.76
N TRP A 280 5.71 15.27 7.67
CA TRP A 280 5.80 14.64 6.35
C TRP A 280 7.13 13.90 6.11
N LEU A 281 8.18 14.23 6.86
CA LEU A 281 9.53 13.68 6.66
C LEU A 281 9.58 12.13 6.77
N PRO A 282 8.88 11.46 7.71
CA PRO A 282 8.84 10.00 7.77
C PRO A 282 8.31 9.36 6.49
N PHE A 283 7.40 10.01 5.75
CA PHE A 283 6.84 9.50 4.51
C PHE A 283 7.83 9.62 3.33
N VAL A 284 8.66 10.68 3.30
CA VAL A 284 9.78 10.75 2.34
C VAL A 284 10.79 9.63 2.59
N ALA A 285 11.14 9.41 3.85
CA ALA A 285 12.04 8.33 4.21
C ALA A 285 11.44 6.95 3.85
N ALA A 286 10.12 6.81 3.96
CA ALA A 286 9.39 5.62 3.55
C ALA A 286 9.55 5.33 2.05
N ASP A 287 9.47 6.36 1.18
CA ASP A 287 9.69 6.19 -0.27
C ASP A 287 11.12 5.69 -0.58
N LEU A 288 12.11 6.17 0.16
CA LEU A 288 13.48 5.64 0.05
C LEU A 288 13.54 4.17 0.49
N GLY A 289 12.78 3.78 1.50
CA GLY A 289 12.63 2.37 1.93
C GLY A 289 12.01 1.49 0.85
N CYS A 290 11.02 2.03 0.10
CA CYS A 290 10.40 1.36 -1.04
C CYS A 290 11.41 1.01 -2.15
N LEU A 291 12.44 1.83 -2.33
CA LEU A 291 13.53 1.58 -3.29
C LEU A 291 14.61 0.67 -2.70
N PHE A 292 14.90 0.83 -1.42
CA PHE A 292 15.95 0.07 -0.74
C PHE A 292 15.64 -1.43 -0.67
N GLY A 293 14.42 -1.83 -0.28
CA GLY A 293 14.03 -3.24 -0.16
C GLY A 293 14.28 -4.05 -1.43
N PRO A 294 13.67 -3.68 -2.58
CA PRO A 294 13.92 -4.35 -3.86
C PRO A 294 15.39 -4.30 -4.30
N SER A 295 16.09 -3.18 -4.05
CA SER A 295 17.51 -3.04 -4.40
C SER A 295 18.39 -4.00 -3.60
N LEU A 296 18.10 -4.19 -2.31
CA LEU A 296 18.78 -5.16 -1.47
C LEU A 296 18.51 -6.59 -1.95
N VAL A 297 17.28 -6.91 -2.33
CA VAL A 297 16.95 -8.23 -2.91
C VAL A 297 17.76 -8.47 -4.18
N LEU A 298 17.82 -7.52 -5.10
CA LEU A 298 18.60 -7.64 -6.33
C LEU A 298 20.11 -7.79 -6.05
N PHE A 299 20.63 -7.04 -5.09
CA PHE A 299 22.03 -7.16 -4.67
C PHE A 299 22.35 -8.54 -4.13
N LEU A 300 21.50 -9.09 -3.25
CA LEU A 300 21.68 -10.43 -2.70
C LEU A 300 21.57 -11.52 -3.78
N GLN A 301 20.64 -11.39 -4.72
CA GLN A 301 20.54 -12.31 -5.85
C GLN A 301 21.79 -12.29 -6.74
N LYS A 302 22.40 -11.13 -7.00
CA LYS A 302 23.68 -11.02 -7.71
C LYS A 302 24.82 -11.72 -6.95
N ARG A 303 24.69 -11.90 -5.63
CA ARG A 303 25.61 -12.66 -4.79
C ARG A 303 25.28 -14.15 -4.68
N GLY A 304 24.32 -14.64 -5.47
CA GLY A 304 23.92 -16.06 -5.51
C GLY A 304 22.88 -16.47 -4.46
N VAL A 305 22.30 -15.51 -3.71
CA VAL A 305 21.22 -15.81 -2.75
C VAL A 305 19.94 -16.09 -3.53
N ARG A 306 19.21 -17.16 -3.19
CA ARG A 306 17.91 -17.49 -3.80
C ARG A 306 16.88 -16.39 -3.55
N LEU A 307 15.94 -16.18 -4.46
CA LEU A 307 14.95 -15.10 -4.41
C LEU A 307 14.21 -15.04 -3.06
N ILE A 308 13.65 -16.16 -2.61
CA ILE A 308 12.86 -16.18 -1.36
C ILE A 308 13.71 -15.87 -0.15
N ASP A 309 14.95 -16.37 -0.09
CA ASP A 309 15.88 -16.06 1.00
C ASP A 309 16.34 -14.61 0.94
N ALA A 310 16.57 -14.05 -0.26
CA ALA A 310 16.87 -12.62 -0.44
C ALA A 310 15.72 -11.74 0.05
N ARG A 311 14.45 -12.12 -0.19
CA ARG A 311 13.26 -11.45 0.37
C ARG A 311 13.24 -11.51 1.90
N ARG A 312 13.51 -12.69 2.48
CA ARG A 312 13.61 -12.85 3.95
C ARG A 312 14.67 -11.94 4.55
N TRP A 313 15.84 -11.87 3.94
CA TRP A 313 16.92 -11.00 4.40
C TRP A 313 16.57 -9.51 4.27
N ALA A 314 15.92 -9.10 3.18
CA ALA A 314 15.47 -7.71 3.01
C ALA A 314 14.41 -7.33 4.06
N PHE A 315 13.47 -8.23 4.36
CA PHE A 315 12.50 -8.04 5.44
C PHE A 315 13.21 -7.95 6.79
N THR A 316 14.14 -8.86 7.08
CA THR A 316 14.92 -8.87 8.34
C THR A 316 15.72 -7.58 8.50
N ALA A 317 16.34 -7.06 7.43
CA ALA A 317 17.06 -5.79 7.48
C ALA A 317 16.13 -4.64 7.87
N GLY A 318 14.92 -4.57 7.30
CA GLY A 318 13.91 -3.60 7.73
C GLY A 318 13.52 -3.79 9.20
N ALA A 319 13.27 -5.04 9.65
CA ALA A 319 12.91 -5.32 11.04
C ALA A 319 14.02 -4.92 12.03
N VAL A 320 15.29 -5.11 11.67
CA VAL A 320 16.42 -4.65 12.50
C VAL A 320 16.48 -3.13 12.57
N LEU A 321 16.23 -2.43 11.45
CA LEU A 321 16.19 -0.96 11.44
C LEU A 321 15.04 -0.41 12.30
N MET A 322 13.93 -1.14 12.44
CA MET A 322 12.82 -0.78 13.32
C MET A 322 13.19 -0.72 14.81
N ILE A 323 14.29 -1.36 15.23
CA ILE A 323 14.80 -1.24 16.60
C ILE A 323 15.05 0.23 16.97
N GLY A 324 15.46 1.07 16.00
CA GLY A 324 15.63 2.50 16.22
C GLY A 324 14.34 3.21 16.66
N VAL A 325 13.17 2.75 16.23
CA VAL A 325 11.87 3.33 16.62
C VAL A 325 11.58 3.14 18.10
N ALA A 326 12.07 2.06 18.72
CA ALA A 326 11.89 1.82 20.16
C ALA A 326 12.42 3.00 21.02
N PHE A 327 13.40 3.75 20.52
CA PHE A 327 14.01 4.87 21.25
C PHE A 327 13.27 6.20 21.06
N VAL A 328 12.25 6.30 20.19
CA VAL A 328 11.50 7.55 19.91
C VAL A 328 10.96 8.19 21.19
N GLY A 329 10.44 7.39 22.12
CA GLY A 329 9.90 7.86 23.39
C GLY A 329 10.96 8.16 24.46
N MET A 330 12.21 7.74 24.26
CA MET A 330 13.29 7.81 25.24
C MET A 330 14.26 8.99 25.01
N VAL A 331 14.23 9.59 23.82
CA VAL A 331 15.11 10.73 23.48
C VAL A 331 14.47 12.04 23.90
N ASP A 332 15.27 12.98 24.41
CA ASP A 332 14.76 14.30 24.85
C ASP A 332 14.54 15.24 23.66
N SER A 333 15.43 15.19 22.67
CA SER A 333 15.35 16.06 21.49
C SER A 333 14.17 15.69 20.59
N PRO A 334 13.22 16.61 20.33
CA PRO A 334 12.11 16.37 19.42
C PRO A 334 12.57 16.13 17.98
N TYR A 335 13.68 16.74 17.55
CA TYR A 335 14.23 16.53 16.21
C TYR A 335 14.87 15.14 16.05
N LEU A 336 15.50 14.62 17.11
CA LEU A 336 16.00 13.25 17.12
C LEU A 336 14.83 12.25 17.09
N ALA A 337 13.74 12.54 17.79
CA ALA A 337 12.53 11.73 17.70
C ALA A 337 11.99 11.68 16.26
N ILE A 338 11.95 12.80 15.53
CA ILE A 338 11.56 12.86 14.11
C ILE A 338 12.51 12.04 13.25
N LEU A 339 13.82 12.13 13.46
CA LEU A 339 14.81 11.34 12.72
C LEU A 339 14.58 9.83 12.92
N LEU A 340 14.29 9.40 14.16
CA LEU A 340 13.95 8.01 14.47
C LEU A 340 12.62 7.59 13.84
N LEU A 341 11.63 8.48 13.76
CA LEU A 341 10.38 8.24 13.03
C LEU A 341 10.62 8.14 11.51
N CYS A 342 11.55 8.92 10.95
CA CYS A 342 11.98 8.77 9.55
C CYS A 342 12.63 7.41 9.32
N LEU A 343 13.48 6.95 10.25
CA LEU A 343 14.04 5.60 10.19
C LEU A 343 12.92 4.54 10.23
N GLY A 344 11.88 4.77 11.06
CA GLY A 344 10.69 3.92 11.13
C GLY A 344 9.93 3.85 9.80
N GLY A 345 9.69 4.99 9.16
CA GLY A 345 9.05 5.04 7.84
C GLY A 345 9.86 4.30 6.77
N PHE A 346 11.17 4.54 6.71
CA PHE A 346 12.10 3.83 5.82
C PHE A 346 12.09 2.31 6.04
N ALA A 347 12.22 1.90 7.30
CA ALA A 347 12.25 0.50 7.70
C ALA A 347 10.91 -0.18 7.36
N HIS A 348 9.78 0.42 7.74
CA HIS A 348 8.45 -0.12 7.48
C HIS A 348 8.21 -0.34 5.98
N GLN A 349 8.53 0.63 5.12
CA GLN A 349 8.33 0.45 3.68
C GLN A 349 9.28 -0.59 3.07
N THR A 350 10.48 -0.75 3.61
CA THR A 350 11.36 -1.86 3.25
C THR A 350 10.70 -3.22 3.55
N LEU A 351 10.06 -3.36 4.71
CA LEU A 351 9.31 -4.56 5.11
C LEU A 351 8.08 -4.76 4.21
N SER A 352 7.25 -3.73 4.09
CA SER A 352 5.96 -3.76 3.41
C SER A 352 6.09 -4.14 1.94
N VAL A 353 6.95 -3.45 1.17
CA VAL A 353 7.17 -3.76 -0.25
C VAL A 353 7.71 -5.17 -0.44
N THR A 354 8.55 -5.63 0.47
CA THR A 354 9.12 -6.98 0.40
C THR A 354 8.06 -8.05 0.59
N VAL A 355 7.23 -7.95 1.63
CA VAL A 355 6.20 -8.96 1.92
C VAL A 355 5.06 -8.95 0.91
N ILE A 356 4.68 -7.77 0.39
CA ILE A 356 3.64 -7.65 -0.65
C ILE A 356 4.11 -8.34 -1.94
N THR A 357 5.35 -8.13 -2.36
CA THR A 357 5.89 -8.75 -3.57
C THR A 357 6.05 -10.26 -3.46
N MET A 358 6.23 -10.80 -2.25
CA MET A 358 6.26 -12.25 -2.03
C MET A 358 4.95 -12.95 -2.39
N SER A 359 3.82 -12.24 -2.42
CA SER A 359 2.54 -12.79 -2.90
C SER A 359 2.65 -13.29 -4.35
N SER A 360 3.36 -12.55 -5.21
CA SER A 360 3.58 -12.92 -6.61
C SER A 360 4.66 -13.98 -6.80
N ASP A 361 5.58 -14.13 -5.83
CA ASP A 361 6.66 -15.09 -5.90
C ASP A 361 6.24 -16.49 -5.39
N LEU A 362 5.25 -16.54 -4.48
CA LEU A 362 4.85 -17.76 -3.77
C LEU A 362 3.52 -18.35 -4.24
N PHE A 363 2.69 -17.58 -4.94
CA PHE A 363 1.34 -17.99 -5.33
C PHE A 363 1.14 -17.96 -6.84
N ARG A 364 0.17 -18.75 -7.33
CA ARG A 364 -0.19 -18.76 -8.74
C ARG A 364 -0.82 -17.42 -9.13
N ARG A 365 -0.67 -17.03 -10.38
CA ARG A 365 -1.15 -15.73 -10.91
C ARG A 365 -2.62 -15.45 -10.64
N ASN A 366 -3.48 -16.46 -10.75
CA ASN A 366 -4.91 -16.37 -10.45
C ASN A 366 -5.22 -16.26 -8.95
N GLU A 367 -4.25 -16.45 -8.06
CA GLU A 367 -4.40 -16.36 -6.60
C GLU A 367 -3.77 -15.08 -6.03
N VAL A 368 -2.84 -14.44 -6.74
CA VAL A 368 -2.04 -13.31 -6.23
C VAL A 368 -2.91 -12.15 -5.74
N ALA A 369 -3.92 -11.72 -6.52
CA ALA A 369 -4.78 -10.61 -6.13
C ALA A 369 -5.60 -10.93 -4.87
N THR A 370 -6.14 -12.15 -4.80
CA THR A 370 -6.91 -12.63 -3.64
C THR A 370 -6.02 -12.72 -2.40
N VAL A 371 -4.83 -13.32 -2.53
CA VAL A 371 -3.85 -13.42 -1.44
C VAL A 371 -3.43 -12.04 -0.94
N THR A 372 -3.12 -11.12 -1.84
CA THR A 372 -2.72 -9.74 -1.50
C THR A 372 -3.84 -9.00 -0.77
N GLY A 373 -5.08 -9.15 -1.23
CA GLY A 373 -6.26 -8.54 -0.58
C GLY A 373 -6.51 -9.12 0.82
N MET A 374 -6.49 -10.45 0.96
CA MET A 374 -6.66 -11.12 2.26
C MET A 374 -5.54 -10.75 3.25
N ALA A 375 -4.29 -10.72 2.79
CA ALA A 375 -3.16 -10.29 3.61
C ALA A 375 -3.26 -8.80 3.98
N GLY A 376 -3.80 -7.95 3.07
CA GLY A 376 -4.10 -6.54 3.35
C GLY A 376 -5.16 -6.36 4.43
N THR A 377 -6.21 -7.19 4.43
CA THR A 377 -7.22 -7.21 5.50
C THR A 377 -6.58 -7.55 6.85
N MET A 378 -5.64 -8.51 6.89
CA MET A 378 -4.90 -8.84 8.11
C MET A 378 -4.02 -7.67 8.58
N GLY A 379 -3.35 -6.96 7.67
CA GLY A 379 -2.60 -5.74 8.01
C GLY A 379 -3.50 -4.67 8.63
N ASN A 380 -4.65 -4.37 8.01
CA ASN A 380 -5.62 -3.41 8.55
C ASN A 380 -6.19 -3.84 9.92
N LEU A 381 -6.37 -5.15 10.14
CA LEU A 381 -6.76 -5.68 11.46
C LEU A 381 -5.67 -5.40 12.50
N GLY A 382 -4.40 -5.55 12.16
CA GLY A 382 -3.28 -5.19 13.02
C GLY A 382 -3.29 -3.70 13.38
N VAL A 383 -3.47 -2.83 12.39
CA VAL A 383 -3.62 -1.38 12.62
C VAL A 383 -4.79 -1.06 13.53
N LEU A 384 -5.94 -1.71 13.34
CA LEU A 384 -7.14 -1.53 14.18
C LEU A 384 -6.85 -1.86 15.63
N ILE A 385 -6.35 -3.07 15.88
CA ILE A 385 -6.08 -3.54 17.25
C ILE A 385 -5.05 -2.64 17.93
N PHE A 386 -3.98 -2.30 17.23
CA PHE A 386 -2.92 -1.48 17.78
C PHE A 386 -3.39 -0.04 18.08
N SER A 387 -4.19 0.55 17.20
CA SER A 387 -4.79 1.88 17.40
C SER A 387 -5.72 1.90 18.62
N LEU A 388 -6.55 0.86 18.81
CA LEU A 388 -7.40 0.73 19.99
C LEU A 388 -6.57 0.56 21.30
N MET A 389 -5.46 -0.19 21.22
CA MET A 389 -4.54 -0.32 22.36
C MET A 389 -3.88 1.01 22.73
N ILE A 390 -3.40 1.79 21.74
CA ILE A 390 -2.87 3.14 22.01
C ILE A 390 -3.95 3.97 22.70
N GLY A 391 -5.15 4.05 22.13
CA GLY A 391 -6.23 4.86 22.65
C GLY A 391 -6.64 4.49 24.09
N GLY A 392 -6.64 3.19 24.43
CA GLY A 392 -7.01 2.70 25.75
C GLY A 392 -5.93 2.85 26.82
N LEU A 393 -4.68 2.79 26.44
CA LEU A 393 -3.58 2.63 27.40
C LEU A 393 -2.60 3.82 27.43
N VAL A 394 -2.53 4.66 26.38
CA VAL A 394 -1.50 5.69 26.26
C VAL A 394 -1.54 6.71 27.38
N MET A 395 -2.71 7.01 27.94
CA MET A 395 -2.87 7.93 29.07
C MET A 395 -2.31 7.38 30.39
N THR A 396 -2.15 6.06 30.50
CA THR A 396 -1.63 5.40 31.70
C THR A 396 -0.15 5.04 31.57
N VAL A 397 0.28 4.56 30.38
CA VAL A 397 1.65 4.05 30.17
C VAL A 397 2.50 4.96 29.27
N GLY A 398 1.93 6.01 28.68
CA GLY A 398 2.59 6.88 27.70
C GLY A 398 2.77 6.23 26.33
N TYR A 399 3.46 6.93 25.41
CA TYR A 399 3.71 6.46 24.05
C TYR A 399 4.91 5.49 23.93
N THR A 400 5.89 5.57 24.85
CA THR A 400 7.14 4.79 24.76
C THR A 400 6.92 3.28 24.62
N PRO A 401 6.05 2.62 25.40
CA PRO A 401 5.81 1.18 25.25
C PRO A 401 5.28 0.79 23.87
N PHE A 402 4.51 1.68 23.23
CA PHE A 402 3.99 1.41 21.89
C PHE A 402 5.08 1.48 20.81
N PHE A 403 6.02 2.42 20.90
CA PHE A 403 7.18 2.46 20.00
C PHE A 403 8.07 1.23 20.18
N VAL A 404 8.28 0.77 21.40
CA VAL A 404 8.99 -0.49 21.69
C VAL A 404 8.22 -1.69 21.10
N ALA A 405 6.89 -1.71 21.27
CA ALA A 405 6.05 -2.77 20.73
C ALA A 405 6.12 -2.84 19.21
N LEU A 406 6.09 -1.70 18.47
CA LEU A 406 6.24 -1.69 17.00
C LEU A 406 7.54 -2.37 16.57
N ALA A 407 8.66 -2.04 17.20
CA ALA A 407 9.95 -2.67 16.89
C ALA A 407 9.92 -4.19 17.18
N ALA A 408 9.34 -4.60 18.30
CA ALA A 408 9.23 -6.01 18.69
C ALA A 408 8.31 -6.79 17.72
N LEU A 409 7.20 -6.21 17.29
CA LEU A 409 6.26 -6.82 16.34
C LEU A 409 6.92 -7.06 14.97
N ASP A 410 7.75 -6.15 14.48
CA ASP A 410 8.46 -6.31 13.21
C ASP A 410 9.54 -7.41 13.28
N ILE A 411 10.26 -7.51 14.40
CA ILE A 411 11.19 -8.62 14.65
C ILE A 411 10.41 -9.96 14.69
N LEU A 412 9.27 -9.99 15.38
CA LEU A 412 8.41 -11.18 15.40
C LEU A 412 7.91 -11.52 13.99
N GLY A 413 7.57 -10.51 13.20
CA GLY A 413 7.21 -10.66 11.78
C GLY A 413 8.32 -11.32 10.96
N ALA A 414 9.57 -10.92 11.20
CA ALA A 414 10.73 -11.57 10.56
C ALA A 414 10.85 -13.05 10.99
N VAL A 415 10.71 -13.37 12.26
CA VAL A 415 10.71 -14.75 12.76
C VAL A 415 9.60 -15.57 12.11
N VAL A 416 8.38 -15.03 12.04
CA VAL A 416 7.23 -15.68 11.37
C VAL A 416 7.53 -15.93 9.89
N LEU A 417 8.12 -14.96 9.19
CA LEU A 417 8.48 -15.09 7.79
C LEU A 417 9.50 -16.23 7.57
N TRP A 418 10.53 -16.30 8.41
CA TRP A 418 11.54 -17.38 8.33
C TRP A 418 10.98 -18.74 8.65
N THR A 419 10.04 -18.85 9.58
CA THR A 419 9.46 -20.13 10.03
C THR A 419 8.37 -20.63 9.09
N LEU A 420 7.48 -19.76 8.61
CA LEU A 420 6.28 -20.17 7.85
C LEU A 420 6.48 -20.21 6.34
N VAL A 421 7.21 -19.25 5.76
CA VAL A 421 7.40 -19.24 4.31
C VAL A 421 8.28 -20.41 3.89
N ARG A 422 7.87 -21.12 2.85
CA ARG A 422 8.67 -22.17 2.20
C ARG A 422 8.84 -21.84 0.74
N ASP A 423 10.09 -22.01 0.26
CA ASP A 423 10.42 -21.86 -1.15
C ASP A 423 9.83 -23.05 -1.94
N PRO A 424 8.87 -22.82 -2.87
CA PRO A 424 8.31 -23.88 -3.70
C PRO A 424 9.35 -24.63 -4.54
N GLY A 425 10.44 -23.95 -4.94
CA GLY A 425 11.56 -24.55 -5.66
C GLY A 425 12.37 -25.55 -4.86
N ARG A 426 12.35 -25.44 -3.52
CA ARG A 426 13.08 -26.33 -2.62
C ARG A 426 12.36 -27.66 -2.37
N THR A 427 11.04 -27.69 -2.57
CA THR A 427 10.19 -28.89 -2.41
C THR A 427 10.09 -29.71 -3.69
N ALA A 428 10.54 -29.19 -4.83
CA ALA A 428 10.55 -29.87 -6.12
C ALA A 428 11.84 -30.68 -6.38
N GLU A 429 12.83 -30.65 -5.48
CA GLU A 429 13.97 -31.56 -5.48
C GLU A 429 13.84 -32.59 -4.34
N PRO A 430 13.05 -33.65 -4.54
CA PRO A 430 13.31 -34.89 -3.83
C PRO A 430 13.93 -35.86 -4.82
N GLY A 431 15.21 -36.19 -4.61
CA GLY A 431 15.72 -37.46 -5.01
C GLY A 431 15.33 -37.99 -6.40
N ALA A 432 15.80 -37.37 -7.48
CA ALA A 432 16.02 -38.09 -8.70
C ALA A 432 17.14 -39.11 -8.40
N GLY A 433 16.77 -40.08 -7.57
CA GLY A 433 17.49 -41.33 -7.40
C GLY A 433 17.59 -42.00 -8.74
N ALA A 434 18.80 -42.34 -9.08
CA ALA A 434 19.22 -43.20 -10.12
C ALA A 434 18.19 -44.31 -10.49
N GLY A 435 17.99 -44.51 -11.78
CA GLY A 435 17.54 -45.79 -12.27
C GLY A 435 16.21 -45.74 -13.04
N SER A 436 16.34 -45.40 -14.30
CA SER A 436 15.82 -46.18 -15.42
C SER A 436 15.96 -45.39 -16.72
N SER A 437 17.02 -45.65 -17.42
CA SER A 437 17.15 -45.42 -18.86
C SER A 437 15.97 -46.13 -19.57
N PRO A 438 15.17 -45.50 -20.37
CA PRO A 438 14.28 -46.24 -21.26
C PRO A 438 15.16 -46.82 -22.37
N ALA A 439 15.18 -48.12 -22.44
CA ALA A 439 15.74 -48.88 -23.53
C ALA A 439 15.18 -48.40 -24.88
N LEU A 440 16.08 -48.09 -25.79
CA LEU A 440 15.82 -47.96 -27.21
C LEU A 440 15.15 -49.24 -27.69
N VAL A 441 13.86 -49.18 -28.00
CA VAL A 441 13.22 -50.21 -28.81
C VAL A 441 13.50 -49.89 -30.25
N ASP A 442 14.44 -50.66 -30.81
CA ASP A 442 14.72 -50.83 -32.22
C ASP A 442 13.44 -51.23 -32.95
N ALA A 443 13.03 -50.45 -33.90
CA ALA A 443 12.02 -50.82 -34.86
C ALA A 443 12.64 -50.74 -36.26
N ARG A 444 12.99 -51.88 -36.80
CA ARG A 444 13.17 -52.14 -38.23
C ARG A 444 12.37 -53.38 -38.62
N PRO A 445 12.08 -53.54 -39.87
CA PRO A 445 12.01 -52.65 -41.03
C PRO A 445 10.58 -52.29 -41.44
#